data_bdafa40f7d028a085e1301c70bea732f
#
_entry.id   bdafa40f7d028a085e1301c70bea732f
#
_cell.length_a   1.000
_cell.length_b   1.000
_cell.length_c   1.000
_cell.angle_alpha   90.00
_cell.angle_beta   90.00
_cell.angle_gamma   90.00
#
_symmetry.space_group_name_H-M   'P 1'
#
loop_
_entity.id
_entity.type
_entity.pdbx_description
1 polymer ?
#
loop_
_entity_poly.entity_id
_entity_poly.type
_entity_poly.pdbx_seq_one_letter_code
_entity_poly.pdbx_strand_id
1 'polypeptide(L)'
;SDKNGELLRIYQQYFMVSNAAQLILDEAIAKGSNVHDLYEYAYVQINDTHPSMVIPELIRLLTEKHGIEFEEAYTIVQKMTGYTNHTILAEALEKWPLAYLEEVVPHLVTIIKQLDAVIREKYEGEDIQIIDKDDRVHMANMDIHFSNSVNGVAYLHTEILKNSELKHFYELYPEKFNNKTNGITFRRWLEFSNRPLATYLKDLIGDEYLTDATKLEKLLAFVDSKEVAAKLEEIKHENKL
;
A
#
# COMPACT_ATOMS: atom_id res chain seq x y z
N SER A 1 -1.46 -16.91 15.78
CA SER A 1 -0.59 -17.79 14.98
C SER A 1 0.54 -18.29 15.87
N ASP A 2 1.06 -19.48 15.57
CA ASP A 2 2.26 -19.98 16.21
C ASP A 2 3.51 -19.50 15.47
N LYS A 3 4.70 -19.67 16.07
CA LYS A 3 5.98 -19.29 15.44
C LYS A 3 6.13 -19.86 14.03
N ASN A 4 5.76 -21.10 13.80
CA ASN A 4 5.92 -21.76 12.50
C ASN A 4 5.03 -21.11 11.44
N GLY A 5 3.81 -20.71 11.79
CA GLY A 5 2.92 -19.99 10.89
C GLY A 5 3.45 -18.60 10.53
N GLU A 6 4.06 -17.90 11.48
CA GLU A 6 4.69 -16.61 11.23
C GLU A 6 5.94 -16.72 10.35
N LEU A 7 6.80 -17.70 10.61
CA LEU A 7 7.95 -17.98 9.74
C LEU A 7 7.52 -18.36 8.32
N LEU A 8 6.49 -19.21 8.17
CA LEU A 8 5.96 -19.59 6.87
C LEU A 8 5.46 -18.36 6.10
N ARG A 9 4.81 -17.40 6.78
CA ARG A 9 4.36 -16.15 6.16
C ARG A 9 5.54 -15.32 5.63
N ILE A 10 6.63 -15.21 6.39
CA ILE A 10 7.85 -14.52 5.94
C ILE A 10 8.46 -15.22 4.72
N TYR A 11 8.53 -16.56 4.73
CA TYR A 11 8.98 -17.34 3.57
C TYR A 11 8.16 -17.08 2.32
N GLN A 12 6.83 -17.08 2.45
CA GLN A 12 5.93 -16.83 1.32
C GLN A 12 6.09 -15.42 0.77
N GLN A 13 6.14 -14.41 1.64
CA GLN A 13 6.34 -13.02 1.23
C GLN A 13 7.70 -12.86 0.51
N TYR A 14 8.77 -13.40 1.08
CA TYR A 14 10.10 -13.28 0.48
C TYR A 14 10.22 -14.05 -0.83
N PHE A 15 9.65 -15.24 -0.93
CA PHE A 15 9.65 -16.01 -2.17
C PHE A 15 9.04 -15.20 -3.33
N MET A 16 7.90 -14.57 -3.11
CA MET A 16 7.26 -13.74 -4.13
C MET A 16 8.06 -12.47 -4.44
N VAL A 17 8.53 -11.78 -3.42
CA VAL A 17 9.31 -10.54 -3.53
C VAL A 17 10.64 -10.77 -4.26
N SER A 18 11.38 -11.82 -3.90
CA SER A 18 12.68 -12.11 -4.51
C SER A 18 12.54 -12.40 -6.01
N ASN A 19 11.55 -13.21 -6.39
CA ASN A 19 11.27 -13.48 -7.80
C ASN A 19 10.86 -12.22 -8.56
N ALA A 20 9.96 -11.40 -7.98
CA ALA A 20 9.51 -10.17 -8.60
C ALA A 20 10.65 -9.15 -8.77
N ALA A 21 11.47 -8.95 -7.74
CA ALA A 21 12.59 -8.01 -7.78
C ALA A 21 13.62 -8.39 -8.87
N GLN A 22 13.95 -9.67 -8.98
CA GLN A 22 14.86 -10.16 -10.03
C GLN A 22 14.27 -9.96 -11.43
N LEU A 23 12.98 -10.29 -11.62
CA LEU A 23 12.31 -10.12 -12.91
C LEU A 23 12.24 -8.64 -13.31
N ILE A 24 11.90 -7.74 -12.39
CA ILE A 24 11.84 -6.29 -12.63
C ILE A 24 13.21 -5.78 -13.08
N LEU A 25 14.27 -6.21 -12.40
CA LEU A 25 15.64 -5.80 -12.73
C LEU A 25 16.07 -6.32 -14.10
N ASP A 26 15.83 -7.62 -14.38
CA ASP A 26 16.17 -8.23 -15.66
C ASP A 26 15.43 -7.59 -16.83
N GLU A 27 14.12 -7.32 -16.67
CA GLU A 27 13.32 -6.63 -17.68
C GLU A 27 13.76 -5.18 -17.92
N ALA A 28 14.09 -4.45 -16.86
CA ALA A 28 14.59 -3.08 -16.98
C ALA A 28 15.94 -3.03 -17.72
N ILE A 29 16.86 -3.93 -17.42
CA ILE A 29 18.13 -4.06 -18.11
C ILE A 29 17.90 -4.43 -19.58
N ALA A 30 17.01 -5.36 -19.88
CA ALA A 30 16.65 -5.73 -21.23
C ALA A 30 16.06 -4.57 -22.05
N LYS A 31 15.42 -3.62 -21.39
CA LYS A 31 14.91 -2.38 -21.99
C LYS A 31 15.94 -1.27 -22.13
N GLY A 32 17.14 -1.47 -21.63
CA GLY A 32 18.27 -0.52 -21.77
C GLY A 32 18.71 0.19 -20.50
N SER A 33 18.18 -0.16 -19.32
CA SER A 33 18.66 0.38 -18.05
C SER A 33 20.11 -0.03 -17.81
N ASN A 34 20.91 0.91 -17.33
CA ASN A 34 22.27 0.67 -16.84
C ASN A 34 22.31 0.43 -15.32
N VAL A 35 21.18 0.14 -14.71
CA VAL A 35 20.84 -0.04 -13.29
C VAL A 35 20.93 1.24 -12.44
N HIS A 36 21.78 2.20 -12.76
CA HIS A 36 21.85 3.51 -12.08
C HIS A 36 20.61 4.38 -12.34
N ASP A 37 19.93 4.13 -13.46
CA ASP A 37 18.71 4.80 -13.91
C ASP A 37 17.46 3.90 -13.81
N LEU A 38 17.51 2.86 -12.96
CA LEU A 38 16.46 1.85 -12.85
C LEU A 38 15.06 2.46 -12.63
N TYR A 39 14.97 3.55 -11.90
CA TYR A 39 13.72 4.30 -11.64
C TYR A 39 13.08 4.91 -12.90
N GLU A 40 13.82 5.05 -14.01
CA GLU A 40 13.27 5.48 -15.29
C GLU A 40 12.59 4.35 -16.08
N TYR A 41 12.89 3.09 -15.73
CA TYR A 41 12.43 1.89 -16.44
C TYR A 41 11.39 1.08 -15.67
N ALA A 42 11.36 1.19 -14.35
CA ALA A 42 10.47 0.42 -13.51
C ALA A 42 10.00 1.21 -12.30
N TYR A 43 8.75 0.98 -11.92
CA TYR A 43 8.17 1.51 -10.68
C TYR A 43 7.42 0.40 -9.94
N VAL A 44 7.64 0.30 -8.64
CA VAL A 44 7.05 -0.72 -7.78
C VAL A 44 6.05 -0.06 -6.84
N GLN A 45 4.78 -0.40 -6.99
CA GLN A 45 3.76 -0.01 -6.01
C GLN A 45 3.65 -1.09 -4.94
N ILE A 46 4.09 -0.77 -3.73
CA ILE A 46 4.00 -1.64 -2.55
C ILE A 46 2.56 -1.59 -2.05
N ASN A 47 1.85 -2.70 -2.22
CA ASN A 47 0.44 -2.80 -1.88
C ASN A 47 0.28 -3.36 -0.46
N ASP A 48 0.08 -2.48 0.52
CA ASP A 48 0.21 -2.76 1.95
C ASP A 48 1.64 -3.20 2.33
N THR A 49 1.84 -3.74 3.52
CA THR A 49 3.18 -4.12 4.03
C THR A 49 3.62 -5.53 3.62
N HIS A 50 2.76 -6.30 2.96
CA HIS A 50 3.07 -7.69 2.59
C HIS A 50 4.31 -7.82 1.67
N PRO A 51 4.52 -6.94 0.66
CA PRO A 51 5.71 -6.98 -0.19
C PRO A 51 6.82 -6.02 0.24
N SER A 52 6.82 -5.50 1.46
CA SER A 52 7.82 -4.50 1.93
C SER A 52 9.27 -4.95 1.78
N MET A 53 9.54 -6.25 1.84
CA MET A 53 10.89 -6.79 1.62
C MET A 53 11.45 -6.51 0.22
N VAL A 54 10.65 -6.00 -0.72
CA VAL A 54 11.14 -5.57 -2.04
C VAL A 54 12.17 -4.45 -1.92
N ILE A 55 12.06 -3.60 -0.91
CA ILE A 55 13.02 -2.51 -0.67
C ILE A 55 14.40 -3.07 -0.37
N PRO A 56 14.62 -3.83 0.72
CA PRO A 56 15.94 -4.38 0.99
C PRO A 56 16.40 -5.40 -0.07
N GLU A 57 15.50 -6.13 -0.72
CA GLU A 57 15.87 -7.08 -1.78
C GLU A 57 16.41 -6.37 -3.04
N LEU A 58 15.77 -5.32 -3.50
CA LEU A 58 16.30 -4.51 -4.61
C LEU A 58 17.64 -3.86 -4.26
N ILE A 59 17.78 -3.33 -3.04
CA ILE A 59 19.07 -2.79 -2.56
C ILE A 59 20.14 -3.88 -2.58
N ARG A 60 19.83 -5.08 -2.09
CA ARG A 60 20.77 -6.20 -2.12
C ARG A 60 21.20 -6.56 -3.54
N LEU A 61 20.27 -6.66 -4.46
CA LEU A 61 20.57 -6.97 -5.86
C LEU A 61 21.45 -5.88 -6.51
N LEU A 62 21.15 -4.62 -6.26
CA LEU A 62 21.92 -3.49 -6.78
C LEU A 62 23.34 -3.46 -6.20
N THR A 63 23.50 -3.70 -4.92
CA THR A 63 24.83 -3.68 -4.27
C THR A 63 25.65 -4.94 -4.57
N GLU A 64 25.09 -6.13 -4.37
CA GLU A 64 25.83 -7.39 -4.46
C GLU A 64 26.05 -7.85 -5.89
N LYS A 65 25.05 -7.72 -6.77
CA LYS A 65 25.15 -8.19 -8.16
C LYS A 65 25.69 -7.12 -9.13
N HIS A 66 25.42 -5.85 -8.85
CA HIS A 66 25.75 -4.74 -9.77
C HIS A 66 26.81 -3.79 -9.22
N GLY A 67 27.28 -4.00 -7.99
CA GLY A 67 28.35 -3.21 -7.39
C GLY A 67 28.02 -1.74 -7.13
N ILE A 68 26.73 -1.40 -7.01
CA ILE A 68 26.29 -0.03 -6.70
C ILE A 68 26.53 0.22 -5.22
N GLU A 69 27.05 1.40 -4.89
CA GLU A 69 27.24 1.84 -3.50
C GLU A 69 25.89 1.89 -2.76
N PHE A 70 25.91 1.58 -1.47
CA PHE A 70 24.71 1.42 -0.66
C PHE A 70 23.80 2.67 -0.67
N GLU A 71 24.39 3.85 -0.54
CA GLU A 71 23.64 5.11 -0.55
C GLU A 71 22.97 5.38 -1.89
N GLU A 72 23.67 5.12 -2.99
CA GLU A 72 23.08 5.20 -4.33
C GLU A 72 21.97 4.16 -4.51
N ALA A 73 22.17 2.92 -4.06
CA ALA A 73 21.20 1.85 -4.18
C ALA A 73 19.89 2.18 -3.47
N TYR A 74 19.92 2.63 -2.20
CA TYR A 74 18.67 2.99 -1.52
C TYR A 74 18.02 4.25 -2.12
N THR A 75 18.81 5.16 -2.68
CA THR A 75 18.27 6.33 -3.38
C THR A 75 17.54 5.95 -4.67
N ILE A 76 18.08 5.02 -5.45
CA ILE A 76 17.42 4.45 -6.63
C ILE A 76 16.11 3.79 -6.23
N VAL A 77 16.14 2.93 -5.22
CA VAL A 77 14.94 2.21 -4.74
C VAL A 77 13.88 3.17 -4.22
N GLN A 78 14.28 4.21 -3.48
CA GLN A 78 13.35 5.24 -3.00
C GLN A 78 12.64 5.95 -4.16
N LYS A 79 13.33 6.24 -5.26
CA LYS A 79 12.75 6.89 -6.43
C LYS A 79 11.78 6.02 -7.21
N MET A 80 11.93 4.70 -7.15
CA MET A 80 11.13 3.75 -7.92
C MET A 80 10.06 3.02 -7.12
N THR A 81 9.84 3.37 -5.87
CA THR A 81 8.84 2.73 -5.02
C THR A 81 7.80 3.70 -4.50
N GLY A 82 6.56 3.25 -4.41
CA GLY A 82 5.47 3.92 -3.71
C GLY A 82 4.80 2.95 -2.75
N TYR A 83 4.25 3.47 -1.65
CA TYR A 83 3.57 2.68 -0.63
C TYR A 83 2.10 3.04 -0.54
N THR A 84 1.22 2.05 -0.69
CA THR A 84 -0.22 2.17 -0.44
C THR A 84 -0.57 1.50 0.88
N ASN A 85 -1.08 2.27 1.83
CA ASN A 85 -1.61 1.75 3.08
C ASN A 85 -3.11 1.44 2.94
N HIS A 86 -3.55 0.28 3.43
CA HIS A 86 -4.94 -0.16 3.42
C HIS A 86 -5.60 -0.23 4.79
N THR A 87 -4.86 0.04 5.87
CA THR A 87 -5.37 -0.10 7.23
C THR A 87 -5.22 1.18 8.06
N ILE A 88 -6.16 1.37 9.00
CA ILE A 88 -6.07 2.39 10.03
C ILE A 88 -5.83 1.79 11.42
N LEU A 89 -5.72 0.47 11.51
CA LEU A 89 -5.46 -0.22 12.77
C LEU A 89 -3.96 -0.40 12.95
N ALA A 90 -3.39 0.25 13.96
CA ALA A 90 -1.96 0.12 14.30
C ALA A 90 -1.53 -1.35 14.49
N GLU A 91 -2.42 -2.19 14.99
CA GLU A 91 -2.22 -3.63 15.17
C GLU A 91 -2.05 -4.40 13.86
N ALA A 92 -2.61 -3.88 12.76
CA ALA A 92 -2.52 -4.49 11.43
C ALA A 92 -1.28 -4.07 10.63
N LEU A 93 -0.51 -3.09 11.12
CA LEU A 93 0.79 -2.75 10.56
C LEU A 93 1.80 -3.83 10.96
N GLU A 94 2.32 -4.58 9.98
CA GLU A 94 3.22 -5.71 10.24
C GLU A 94 4.49 -5.29 10.95
N LYS A 95 4.76 -5.98 12.06
CA LYS A 95 5.99 -5.85 12.85
C LYS A 95 6.57 -7.25 13.06
N TRP A 96 7.70 -7.53 12.44
CA TRP A 96 8.32 -8.83 12.56
C TRP A 96 9.43 -8.83 13.63
N PRO A 97 9.46 -9.82 14.53
CA PRO A 97 10.63 -10.01 15.37
C PRO A 97 11.89 -10.13 14.50
N LEU A 98 12.93 -9.38 14.84
CA LEU A 98 14.19 -9.39 14.09
C LEU A 98 14.77 -10.80 13.99
N ALA A 99 14.66 -11.58 15.08
CA ALA A 99 15.10 -12.98 15.12
C ALA A 99 14.40 -13.87 14.07
N TYR A 100 13.14 -13.58 13.70
CA TYR A 100 12.44 -14.34 12.67
C TYR A 100 12.95 -13.99 11.27
N LEU A 101 13.25 -12.72 11.04
CA LEU A 101 13.89 -12.31 9.79
C LEU A 101 15.33 -12.83 9.68
N GLU A 102 16.07 -12.89 10.81
CA GLU A 102 17.41 -13.52 10.85
C GLU A 102 17.37 -15.01 10.54
N GLU A 103 16.30 -15.72 10.93
CA GLU A 103 16.12 -17.15 10.62
C GLU A 103 15.79 -17.38 9.14
N VAL A 104 14.93 -16.54 8.54
CA VAL A 104 14.40 -16.76 7.18
C VAL A 104 15.20 -16.03 6.10
N VAL A 105 15.55 -14.75 6.36
CA VAL A 105 16.18 -13.83 5.38
C VAL A 105 17.40 -13.10 5.99
N PRO A 106 18.40 -13.84 6.53
CA PRO A 106 19.54 -13.22 7.21
C PRO A 106 20.30 -12.22 6.31
N HIS A 107 20.35 -12.45 5.02
CA HIS A 107 20.97 -11.57 4.03
C HIS A 107 20.24 -10.22 3.86
N LEU A 108 18.95 -10.14 4.14
CA LEU A 108 18.22 -8.88 4.16
C LEU A 108 18.35 -8.14 5.49
N VAL A 109 18.55 -8.86 6.59
CA VAL A 109 18.64 -8.24 7.92
C VAL A 109 19.81 -7.26 8.02
N THR A 110 20.95 -7.57 7.41
CA THR A 110 22.09 -6.65 7.34
C THR A 110 21.71 -5.34 6.68
N ILE A 111 20.98 -5.40 5.59
CA ILE A 111 20.51 -4.22 4.85
C ILE A 111 19.46 -3.45 5.67
N ILE A 112 18.51 -4.13 6.29
CA ILE A 112 17.49 -3.51 7.15
C ILE A 112 18.17 -2.76 8.31
N LYS A 113 19.17 -3.35 8.95
CA LYS A 113 19.95 -2.69 10.01
C LYS A 113 20.70 -1.45 9.50
N GLN A 114 21.26 -1.51 8.28
CA GLN A 114 21.90 -0.35 7.65
C GLN A 114 20.89 0.75 7.33
N LEU A 115 19.69 0.41 6.83
CA LEU A 115 18.62 1.37 6.59
C LEU A 115 18.14 2.02 7.89
N ASP A 116 17.98 1.25 8.95
CA ASP A 116 17.63 1.79 10.27
C ASP A 116 18.69 2.74 10.79
N ALA A 117 19.98 2.42 10.62
CA ALA A 117 21.09 3.30 10.99
C ALA A 117 21.05 4.63 10.24
N VAL A 118 20.76 4.62 8.93
CA VAL A 118 20.57 5.84 8.14
C VAL A 118 19.45 6.73 8.69
N ILE A 119 18.34 6.12 9.12
CA ILE A 119 17.21 6.87 9.67
C ILE A 119 17.57 7.46 11.04
N ARG A 120 18.21 6.69 11.91
CA ARG A 120 18.66 7.16 13.26
C ARG A 120 19.68 8.29 13.18
N GLU A 121 20.51 8.32 12.16
CA GLU A 121 21.46 9.41 11.94
C GLU A 121 20.76 10.71 11.48
N LYS A 122 19.71 10.58 10.67
CA LYS A 122 19.01 11.73 10.07
C LYS A 122 17.89 12.31 10.93
N TYR A 123 17.23 11.48 11.74
CA TYR A 123 16.01 11.86 12.45
C TYR A 123 15.99 11.35 13.88
N GLU A 124 15.45 12.19 14.78
CA GLU A 124 15.13 11.81 16.14
C GLU A 124 13.68 11.31 16.24
N GLY A 125 13.41 10.37 17.13
CA GLY A 125 12.07 9.86 17.44
C GLY A 125 11.99 8.33 17.36
N GLU A 126 11.42 7.71 18.41
CA GLU A 126 11.27 6.25 18.46
C GLU A 126 10.20 5.74 17.49
N ASP A 127 9.14 6.52 17.26
CA ASP A 127 7.99 6.10 16.45
C ASP A 127 8.28 5.96 14.96
N ILE A 128 9.37 6.56 14.48
CA ILE A 128 9.75 6.53 13.07
C ILE A 128 10.88 5.54 12.77
N GLN A 129 11.45 4.92 13.77
CA GLN A 129 12.53 3.94 13.60
C GLN A 129 12.03 2.68 12.88
N ILE A 130 12.90 2.06 12.07
CA ILE A 130 12.56 0.80 11.40
C ILE A 130 12.64 -0.35 12.39
N ILE A 131 13.67 -0.39 13.24
CA ILE A 131 13.80 -1.39 14.30
C ILE A 131 13.52 -0.72 15.64
N ASP A 132 12.53 -1.20 16.37
CA ASP A 132 12.17 -0.65 17.67
C ASP A 132 13.03 -1.21 18.81
N LYS A 133 12.81 -0.71 20.02
CA LYS A 133 13.53 -1.14 21.25
C LYS A 133 13.29 -2.60 21.65
N ASP A 134 12.24 -3.22 21.13
CA ASP A 134 11.88 -4.60 21.39
C ASP A 134 12.38 -5.54 20.26
N ASP A 135 13.33 -5.07 19.45
CA ASP A 135 13.89 -5.77 18.30
C ASP A 135 12.80 -6.24 17.30
N ARG A 136 11.83 -5.35 17.01
CA ARG A 136 10.82 -5.60 15.99
C ARG A 136 11.02 -4.67 14.81
N VAL A 137 10.94 -5.23 13.62
CA VAL A 137 11.05 -4.49 12.36
C VAL A 137 9.68 -4.00 11.93
N HIS A 138 9.50 -2.69 11.88
CA HIS A 138 8.29 -2.02 11.40
C HIS A 138 8.32 -1.91 9.88
N MET A 139 7.59 -2.77 9.19
CA MET A 139 7.61 -2.83 7.74
C MET A 139 7.10 -1.53 7.10
N ALA A 140 6.00 -0.96 7.62
CA ALA A 140 5.47 0.31 7.14
C ALA A 140 6.45 1.48 7.31
N ASN A 141 7.21 1.53 8.42
CA ASN A 141 8.20 2.57 8.63
C ASN A 141 9.30 2.52 7.54
N MET A 142 9.77 1.32 7.22
CA MET A 142 10.73 1.12 6.12
C MET A 142 10.14 1.56 4.78
N ASP A 143 8.90 1.19 4.48
CA ASP A 143 8.22 1.57 3.24
C ASP A 143 8.11 3.09 3.10
N ILE A 144 7.71 3.79 4.18
CA ILE A 144 7.52 5.25 4.15
C ILE A 144 8.84 5.98 3.97
N HIS A 145 9.89 5.57 4.69
CA HIS A 145 11.21 6.20 4.56
C HIS A 145 11.79 6.03 3.15
N PHE A 146 11.70 4.83 2.58
CA PHE A 146 12.37 4.44 1.34
C PHE A 146 11.43 4.30 0.14
N SER A 147 10.33 5.05 0.14
CA SER A 147 9.48 5.28 -1.04
C SER A 147 9.34 6.78 -1.33
N ASN A 148 8.89 7.13 -2.52
CA ASN A 148 8.67 8.53 -2.90
C ASN A 148 7.22 8.99 -2.73
N SER A 149 6.29 8.06 -2.52
CA SER A 149 4.87 8.35 -2.39
C SER A 149 4.21 7.42 -1.39
N VAL A 150 3.33 7.96 -0.56
CA VAL A 150 2.53 7.23 0.43
C VAL A 150 1.08 7.64 0.24
N ASN A 151 0.20 6.68 -0.05
CA ASN A 151 -1.21 7.00 -0.19
C ASN A 151 -2.12 6.15 0.68
N GLY A 152 -3.19 6.79 1.14
CA GLY A 152 -4.37 6.10 1.62
C GLY A 152 -5.33 5.79 0.46
N VAL A 153 -6.41 5.07 0.73
CA VAL A 153 -7.32 4.51 -0.28
C VAL A 153 -8.74 5.10 -0.26
N ALA A 154 -8.95 6.12 0.56
CA ALA A 154 -10.14 6.97 0.61
C ALA A 154 -9.78 8.30 1.29
N TYR A 155 -10.51 9.36 1.02
CA TYR A 155 -10.23 10.68 1.62
C TYR A 155 -10.15 10.62 3.15
N LEU A 156 -11.19 10.10 3.80
CA LEU A 156 -11.23 9.97 5.26
C LEU A 156 -10.09 9.10 5.79
N HIS A 157 -9.78 7.98 5.13
CA HIS A 157 -8.67 7.10 5.47
C HIS A 157 -7.34 7.87 5.44
N THR A 158 -7.10 8.62 4.37
CA THR A 158 -5.86 9.40 4.20
C THR A 158 -5.74 10.49 5.28
N GLU A 159 -6.84 11.16 5.64
CA GLU A 159 -6.83 12.15 6.71
C GLU A 159 -6.56 11.52 8.09
N ILE A 160 -7.07 10.33 8.37
CA ILE A 160 -6.74 9.57 9.58
C ILE A 160 -5.25 9.22 9.62
N LEU A 161 -4.68 8.73 8.50
CA LEU A 161 -3.26 8.45 8.42
C LEU A 161 -2.41 9.69 8.74
N LYS A 162 -2.73 10.84 8.15
CA LYS A 162 -1.99 12.10 8.35
C LYS A 162 -2.10 12.65 9.77
N ASN A 163 -3.27 12.55 10.37
CA ASN A 163 -3.56 13.22 11.64
C ASN A 163 -3.41 12.32 12.87
N SER A 164 -3.36 11.00 12.69
CA SER A 164 -3.29 10.00 13.75
C SER A 164 -2.19 8.97 13.50
N GLU A 165 -2.45 7.95 12.71
CA GLU A 165 -1.64 6.72 12.64
C GLU A 165 -0.21 6.94 12.13
N LEU A 166 -0.03 7.81 11.15
CA LEU A 166 1.25 8.12 10.53
C LEU A 166 1.62 9.61 10.66
N LYS A 167 1.09 10.26 11.70
CA LYS A 167 1.27 11.71 11.90
C LYS A 167 2.75 12.11 11.89
N HIS A 168 3.61 11.40 12.60
CA HIS A 168 5.04 11.72 12.67
C HIS A 168 5.72 11.60 11.30
N PHE A 169 5.30 10.67 10.47
CA PHE A 169 5.77 10.57 9.08
C PHE A 169 5.23 11.69 8.20
N TYR A 170 3.98 12.09 8.40
CA TYR A 170 3.42 13.21 7.66
C TYR A 170 4.11 14.54 8.01
N GLU A 171 4.51 14.72 9.27
CA GLU A 171 5.33 15.86 9.70
C GLU A 171 6.72 15.88 9.06
N LEU A 172 7.33 14.70 8.83
CA LEU A 172 8.64 14.57 8.17
C LEU A 172 8.57 14.71 6.63
N TYR A 173 7.53 14.15 6.01
CA TYR A 173 7.41 13.99 4.57
C TYR A 173 6.02 14.39 4.06
N PRO A 174 5.56 15.63 4.30
CA PRO A 174 4.20 16.03 3.91
C PRO A 174 3.94 15.87 2.41
N GLU A 175 4.98 16.03 1.58
CA GLU A 175 4.93 15.92 0.12
C GLU A 175 4.70 14.50 -0.40
N LYS A 176 5.05 13.47 0.40
CA LYS A 176 4.82 12.07 0.01
C LYS A 176 3.35 11.66 0.11
N PHE A 177 2.60 12.28 1.05
CA PHE A 177 1.24 11.84 1.40
C PHE A 177 0.19 12.34 0.42
N ASN A 178 -0.57 11.41 -0.13
CA ASN A 178 -1.67 11.71 -1.04
C ASN A 178 -2.81 10.69 -0.91
N ASN A 179 -3.95 11.00 -1.51
CA ASN A 179 -5.10 10.11 -1.54
C ASN A 179 -5.32 9.52 -2.93
N LYS A 180 -5.56 8.22 -2.98
CA LYS A 180 -6.03 7.50 -4.18
C LYS A 180 -7.25 6.68 -3.79
N THR A 181 -8.43 7.26 -3.96
CA THR A 181 -9.69 6.58 -3.65
C THR A 181 -9.84 5.32 -4.49
N ASN A 182 -10.19 4.21 -3.83
CA ASN A 182 -10.47 2.95 -4.51
C ASN A 182 -11.53 3.16 -5.60
N GLY A 183 -11.26 2.63 -6.78
CA GLY A 183 -12.21 2.62 -7.87
C GLY A 183 -13.30 1.57 -7.67
N ILE A 184 -14.51 1.88 -8.13
CA ILE A 184 -15.60 0.94 -8.26
C ILE A 184 -16.14 0.95 -9.69
N THR A 185 -16.72 -0.18 -10.12
CA THR A 185 -17.48 -0.24 -11.35
C THR A 185 -18.94 -0.56 -11.04
N PHE A 186 -19.85 0.31 -11.47
CA PHE A 186 -21.28 0.14 -11.22
C PHE A 186 -21.87 -1.08 -11.94
N ARG A 187 -21.29 -1.52 -13.06
CA ARG A 187 -21.70 -2.75 -13.73
C ARG A 187 -21.58 -3.98 -12.84
N ARG A 188 -20.49 -4.10 -12.07
CA ARG A 188 -20.27 -5.22 -11.14
C ARG A 188 -20.98 -4.99 -9.80
N TRP A 189 -20.68 -3.86 -9.16
CA TRP A 189 -21.02 -3.63 -7.75
C TRP A 189 -22.44 -3.13 -7.52
N LEU A 190 -23.15 -2.69 -8.57
CA LEU A 190 -24.54 -2.29 -8.50
C LEU A 190 -25.40 -3.11 -9.45
N GLU A 191 -25.18 -3.03 -10.75
CA GLU A 191 -26.02 -3.66 -11.78
C GLU A 191 -26.10 -5.19 -11.64
N PHE A 192 -24.98 -5.84 -11.39
CA PHE A 192 -24.93 -7.29 -11.24
C PHE A 192 -25.26 -7.75 -9.82
N SER A 193 -24.69 -7.08 -8.81
CA SER A 193 -24.78 -7.53 -7.41
C SER A 193 -26.06 -7.11 -6.70
N ASN A 194 -26.74 -6.04 -7.15
CA ASN A 194 -27.94 -5.52 -6.53
C ASN A 194 -28.98 -5.10 -7.59
N ARG A 195 -29.49 -6.10 -8.29
CA ARG A 195 -30.45 -5.90 -9.38
C ARG A 195 -31.72 -5.15 -8.96
N PRO A 196 -32.34 -5.41 -7.80
CA PRO A 196 -33.52 -4.65 -7.38
C PRO A 196 -33.22 -3.16 -7.27
N LEU A 197 -32.09 -2.78 -6.65
CA LEU A 197 -31.67 -1.38 -6.55
C LEU A 197 -31.36 -0.79 -7.93
N ALA A 198 -30.62 -1.51 -8.77
CA ALA A 198 -30.27 -1.04 -10.11
C ALA A 198 -31.49 -0.77 -10.98
N THR A 199 -32.48 -1.66 -10.95
CA THR A 199 -33.75 -1.45 -11.66
C THR A 199 -34.47 -0.21 -11.16
N TYR A 200 -34.57 -0.05 -9.84
CA TYR A 200 -35.25 1.12 -9.26
C TYR A 200 -34.54 2.43 -9.57
N LEU A 201 -33.22 2.47 -9.56
CA LEU A 201 -32.43 3.64 -9.96
C LEU A 201 -32.66 4.00 -11.42
N LYS A 202 -32.73 3.02 -12.31
CA LYS A 202 -33.02 3.23 -13.75
C LYS A 202 -34.39 3.86 -13.94
N ASP A 203 -35.38 3.40 -13.18
CA ASP A 203 -36.74 3.96 -13.23
C ASP A 203 -36.78 5.42 -12.75
N LEU A 204 -35.97 5.78 -11.74
CA LEU A 204 -35.92 7.14 -11.19
C LEU A 204 -35.11 8.13 -12.04
N ILE A 205 -33.92 7.73 -12.50
CA ILE A 205 -32.93 8.67 -13.07
C ILE A 205 -32.34 8.26 -14.42
N GLY A 206 -32.77 7.10 -14.97
CA GLY A 206 -32.17 6.53 -16.18
C GLY A 206 -30.89 5.74 -15.92
N ASP A 207 -30.24 5.21 -16.94
CA ASP A 207 -29.10 4.32 -16.85
C ASP A 207 -27.74 4.99 -17.17
N GLU A 208 -27.73 6.30 -17.45
CA GLU A 208 -26.51 7.04 -17.80
C GLU A 208 -25.42 6.95 -16.74
N TYR A 209 -25.76 6.74 -15.47
CA TYR A 209 -24.81 6.61 -14.36
C TYR A 209 -23.87 5.40 -14.51
N LEU A 210 -24.22 4.42 -15.32
CA LEU A 210 -23.37 3.25 -15.60
C LEU A 210 -22.08 3.63 -16.36
N THR A 211 -22.13 4.72 -17.10
CA THR A 211 -21.00 5.24 -17.87
C THR A 211 -20.47 6.58 -17.35
N ASP A 212 -21.32 7.33 -16.65
CA ASP A 212 -20.99 8.62 -16.06
C ASP A 212 -21.56 8.72 -14.63
N ALA A 213 -20.71 8.45 -13.65
CA ALA A 213 -21.07 8.45 -12.23
C ALA A 213 -21.69 9.75 -11.73
N THR A 214 -21.40 10.90 -12.37
CA THR A 214 -21.97 12.21 -12.00
C THR A 214 -23.47 12.25 -12.16
N LYS A 215 -24.05 11.38 -12.99
CA LYS A 215 -25.49 11.27 -13.19
C LYS A 215 -26.26 10.79 -11.95
N LEU A 216 -25.56 10.17 -11.00
CA LEU A 216 -26.16 9.84 -9.69
C LEU A 216 -26.59 11.10 -8.90
N GLU A 217 -26.05 12.27 -9.20
CA GLU A 217 -26.50 13.54 -8.61
C GLU A 217 -27.98 13.84 -8.89
N LYS A 218 -28.59 13.28 -9.93
CA LYS A 218 -30.03 13.36 -10.19
C LYS A 218 -30.86 12.84 -8.99
N LEU A 219 -30.29 11.95 -8.16
CA LEU A 219 -30.94 11.44 -6.96
C LEU A 219 -31.18 12.52 -5.90
N LEU A 220 -30.43 13.61 -5.92
CA LEU A 220 -30.63 14.72 -4.99
C LEU A 220 -32.05 15.31 -5.10
N ALA A 221 -32.72 15.20 -6.25
CA ALA A 221 -34.12 15.63 -6.41
C ALA A 221 -35.11 14.80 -5.57
N PHE A 222 -34.71 13.64 -5.06
CA PHE A 222 -35.55 12.70 -4.32
C PHE A 222 -35.21 12.61 -2.82
N VAL A 223 -34.27 13.44 -2.34
CA VAL A 223 -33.76 13.40 -0.94
C VAL A 223 -34.87 13.45 0.11
N ASP A 224 -35.92 14.24 -0.11
CA ASP A 224 -37.03 14.38 0.80
C ASP A 224 -38.26 13.50 0.45
N SER A 225 -38.13 12.64 -0.57
CA SER A 225 -39.23 11.78 -1.01
C SER A 225 -39.43 10.60 -0.05
N LYS A 226 -40.54 10.59 0.67
CA LYS A 226 -40.92 9.47 1.57
C LYS A 226 -41.16 8.16 0.81
N GLU A 227 -41.67 8.25 -0.43
CA GLU A 227 -41.89 7.09 -1.30
C GLU A 227 -40.57 6.43 -1.69
N VAL A 228 -39.59 7.23 -2.10
CA VAL A 228 -38.25 6.74 -2.45
C VAL A 228 -37.55 6.14 -1.23
N ALA A 229 -37.64 6.79 -0.08
CA ALA A 229 -37.08 6.26 1.17
C ALA A 229 -37.67 4.89 1.54
N ALA A 230 -39.01 4.77 1.48
CA ALA A 230 -39.67 3.49 1.77
C ALA A 230 -39.27 2.37 0.81
N LYS A 231 -39.14 2.69 -0.50
CA LYS A 231 -38.71 1.68 -1.49
C LYS A 231 -37.25 1.26 -1.30
N LEU A 232 -36.37 2.17 -0.92
CA LEU A 232 -34.99 1.83 -0.60
C LEU A 232 -34.90 0.94 0.65
N GLU A 233 -35.72 1.19 1.67
CA GLU A 233 -35.80 0.29 2.84
C GLU A 233 -36.29 -1.11 2.49
N GLU A 234 -37.34 -1.19 1.65
CA GLU A 234 -37.85 -2.49 1.14
C GLU A 234 -36.74 -3.28 0.43
N ILE A 235 -36.05 -2.67 -0.54
CA ILE A 235 -34.93 -3.29 -1.29
C ILE A 235 -33.82 -3.75 -0.35
N LYS A 236 -33.45 -2.88 0.61
CA LYS A 236 -32.41 -3.19 1.60
C LYS A 236 -32.83 -4.36 2.51
N HIS A 237 -34.09 -4.45 2.87
CA HIS A 237 -34.62 -5.57 3.64
C HIS A 237 -34.57 -6.87 2.86
N GLU A 238 -35.04 -6.89 1.61
CA GLU A 238 -34.97 -8.05 0.72
C GLU A 238 -33.55 -8.58 0.52
N ASN A 239 -32.58 -7.68 0.38
CA ASN A 239 -31.17 -8.06 0.22
C ASN A 239 -30.51 -8.65 1.49
N LYS A 240 -31.18 -8.57 2.65
CA LYS A 240 -30.68 -9.12 3.92
C LYS A 240 -31.29 -10.46 4.31
N LEU A 241 -32.33 -10.89 3.62
CA LEU A 241 -33.01 -12.20 3.80
C LEU A 241 -32.32 -13.28 2.97
#